data_09815a3c4efca017adf37185f0c40122
#
_entry.id   09815a3c4efca017adf37185f0c40122
#
_cell.length_a   1.000
_cell.length_b   1.000
_cell.length_c   1.000
_cell.angle_alpha   90.00
_cell.angle_beta   90.00
_cell.angle_gamma   90.00
#
_symmetry.space_group_name_H-M   'P 1'
#
loop_
_entity.id
_entity.type
_entity.pdbx_description
1 polymer ?
#
loop_
_entity_poly.entity_id
_entity_poly.type
_entity_poly.pdbx_seq_one_letter_code
_entity_poly.pdbx_strand_id
1 'polypeptide(L)'
;MLPAAAAKLTADEDLRALDELRFLWLELTNRCNLTCAHCYAESGPRPLRKDVLTTADYKRLLEEAAALGCRAVQFIGGEPTLHRGLPELITRARALRYEHVEVYTNGTVLPDTLLSCFVDNGVSMAVSVYADDPDVHDAVTGRIGSHRRTICNLQRMVVAGLDVRIGLIAMDISKGRVDKTVSFLRGLGIENVRIDVTRSVGRGGSPPCRVGSPQRGSPAQVQTW
;
A
#
# COMPACT_ATOMS: atom_id res chain seq x y z
N MET A 1 0.28 4.49 41.93
CA MET A 1 -0.69 3.39 41.71
C MET A 1 -1.16 3.46 40.28
N LEU A 2 -0.62 2.60 39.41
CA LEU A 2 -1.05 2.42 38.02
C LEU A 2 -2.15 1.35 38.01
N PRO A 3 -3.26 1.52 37.27
CA PRO A 3 -4.21 0.44 37.12
C PRO A 3 -3.69 -0.57 36.10
N ALA A 4 -3.39 -1.77 36.56
CA ALA A 4 -3.22 -2.95 35.73
C ALA A 4 -4.61 -3.43 35.33
N ALA A 5 -4.92 -3.37 34.04
CA ALA A 5 -5.99 -4.18 33.44
C ALA A 5 -5.65 -4.41 31.96
N ALA A 6 -4.65 -5.22 31.69
CA ALA A 6 -4.62 -6.01 30.48
C ALA A 6 -5.63 -7.14 30.70
N ALA A 7 -6.86 -7.00 30.19
CA ALA A 7 -7.82 -8.09 30.15
C ALA A 7 -7.19 -9.20 29.32
N LYS A 8 -6.86 -10.34 29.94
CA LYS A 8 -6.53 -11.58 29.23
C LYS A 8 -7.82 -12.02 28.55
N LEU A 9 -7.88 -11.96 27.24
CA LEU A 9 -8.89 -12.64 26.45
C LEU A 9 -8.89 -14.12 26.84
N THR A 10 -10.05 -14.73 26.96
CA THR A 10 -10.16 -16.17 27.23
C THR A 10 -9.77 -16.94 25.97
N ALA A 11 -9.30 -18.18 26.13
CA ALA A 11 -8.92 -19.03 24.99
C ALA A 11 -10.05 -19.20 23.96
N ASP A 12 -11.31 -19.10 24.38
CA ASP A 12 -12.50 -19.16 23.52
C ASP A 12 -12.71 -17.85 22.74
N GLU A 13 -12.38 -16.69 23.31
CA GLU A 13 -12.40 -15.40 22.61
C GLU A 13 -11.26 -15.30 21.62
N ASP A 14 -10.07 -15.83 21.94
CA ASP A 14 -8.94 -15.93 21.03
C ASP A 14 -9.26 -16.87 19.84
N LEU A 15 -9.94 -18.00 20.07
CA LEU A 15 -10.34 -18.93 19.02
C LEU A 15 -11.42 -18.32 18.12
N ARG A 16 -12.41 -17.60 18.65
CA ARG A 16 -13.42 -16.90 17.85
C ARG A 16 -12.82 -15.74 17.05
N ALA A 17 -11.80 -15.07 17.58
CA ALA A 17 -11.08 -14.02 16.86
C ALA A 17 -10.28 -14.57 15.66
N LEU A 18 -9.94 -15.87 15.65
CA LEU A 18 -9.29 -16.55 14.53
C LEU A 18 -10.27 -16.98 13.42
N ASP A 19 -11.57 -17.06 13.73
CA ASP A 19 -12.61 -17.49 12.78
C ASP A 19 -13.21 -16.33 11.96
N GLU A 20 -12.83 -15.06 12.23
CA GLU A 20 -13.32 -13.90 11.52
C GLU A 20 -12.34 -13.42 10.45
N LEU A 21 -12.76 -13.43 9.19
CA LEU A 21 -12.04 -12.78 8.10
C LEU A 21 -12.20 -11.26 8.23
N ARG A 22 -11.20 -10.57 8.82
CA ARG A 22 -11.28 -9.12 9.11
C ARG A 22 -10.80 -8.23 7.98
N PHE A 23 -9.88 -8.73 7.17
CA PHE A 23 -9.20 -7.95 6.13
C PHE A 23 -8.96 -8.79 4.88
N LEU A 24 -9.22 -8.21 3.72
CA LEU A 24 -9.01 -8.82 2.42
C LEU A 24 -7.95 -8.05 1.63
N TRP A 25 -6.91 -8.74 1.21
CA TRP A 25 -5.86 -8.19 0.36
C TRP A 25 -5.99 -8.75 -1.05
N LEU A 26 -6.30 -7.89 -2.04
CA LEU A 26 -6.50 -8.29 -3.43
C LEU A 26 -5.41 -7.75 -4.34
N GLU A 27 -4.56 -8.64 -4.84
CA GLU A 27 -3.59 -8.33 -5.88
C GLU A 27 -4.27 -8.39 -7.26
N LEU A 28 -4.65 -7.23 -7.80
CA LEU A 28 -5.47 -7.15 -9.00
C LEU A 28 -4.72 -7.48 -10.29
N THR A 29 -3.42 -7.26 -10.33
CA THR A 29 -2.62 -7.43 -11.54
C THR A 29 -1.13 -7.60 -11.21
N ASN A 30 -0.43 -8.37 -12.02
CA ASN A 30 1.03 -8.44 -11.99
C ASN A 30 1.68 -7.33 -12.83
N ARG A 31 0.89 -6.57 -13.62
CA ARG A 31 1.39 -5.46 -14.41
C ARG A 31 1.69 -4.26 -13.53
N CYS A 32 2.84 -3.63 -13.78
CA CYS A 32 3.23 -2.37 -13.17
C CYS A 32 3.90 -1.51 -14.22
N ASN A 33 3.74 -0.21 -14.14
CA ASN A 33 4.45 0.72 -15.01
C ASN A 33 5.85 1.11 -14.48
N LEU A 34 6.26 0.53 -13.34
CA LEU A 34 7.57 0.67 -12.71
C LEU A 34 8.29 -0.68 -12.64
N THR A 35 9.60 -0.64 -12.33
CA THR A 35 10.47 -1.82 -12.16
C THR A 35 11.27 -1.71 -10.87
N CYS A 36 10.57 -1.42 -9.75
CA CYS A 36 11.20 -1.13 -8.46
C CYS A 36 12.19 -2.22 -8.05
N ALA A 37 13.36 -1.79 -7.57
CA ALA A 37 14.46 -2.68 -7.21
C ALA A 37 14.12 -3.68 -6.09
N HIS A 38 13.19 -3.32 -5.19
CA HIS A 38 12.76 -4.10 -4.03
C HIS A 38 11.45 -4.87 -4.22
N CYS A 39 10.86 -4.85 -5.42
CA CYS A 39 9.52 -5.39 -5.64
C CYS A 39 9.43 -6.89 -5.30
N TYR A 40 8.60 -7.23 -4.29
CA TYR A 40 8.41 -8.60 -3.83
C TYR A 40 7.69 -9.48 -4.88
N ALA A 41 6.76 -8.88 -5.63
CA ALA A 41 5.98 -9.57 -6.67
C ALA A 41 6.66 -9.60 -8.04
N GLU A 42 7.87 -9.01 -8.18
CA GLU A 42 8.62 -8.90 -9.44
C GLU A 42 7.82 -8.29 -10.60
N SER A 43 6.83 -7.47 -10.25
CA SER A 43 5.93 -6.82 -11.20
C SER A 43 6.68 -5.82 -12.09
N GLY A 44 6.12 -5.57 -13.28
CA GLY A 44 6.72 -4.65 -14.24
C GLY A 44 5.84 -4.45 -15.48
N PRO A 45 6.34 -3.68 -16.48
CA PRO A 45 5.59 -3.46 -17.72
C PRO A 45 5.33 -4.75 -18.52
N ARG A 46 6.17 -5.75 -18.33
CA ARG A 46 6.07 -7.09 -18.93
C ARG A 46 6.26 -8.13 -17.82
N PRO A 47 5.26 -8.38 -16.99
CA PRO A 47 5.39 -9.33 -15.90
C PRO A 47 5.56 -10.75 -16.45
N LEU A 48 6.35 -11.57 -15.73
CA LEU A 48 6.55 -12.98 -16.06
C LEU A 48 5.26 -13.80 -15.83
N ARG A 49 4.45 -13.38 -14.86
CA ARG A 49 3.18 -14.02 -14.52
C ARG A 49 2.03 -13.25 -15.17
N LYS A 50 1.13 -13.98 -15.82
CA LYS A 50 -0.12 -13.41 -16.36
C LYS A 50 -1.15 -13.29 -15.24
N ASP A 51 -2.02 -12.28 -15.37
CA ASP A 51 -3.21 -12.18 -14.54
C ASP A 51 -4.16 -13.33 -14.91
N VAL A 52 -4.60 -14.08 -13.90
CA VAL A 52 -5.48 -15.25 -14.09
C VAL A 52 -6.92 -14.97 -13.64
N LEU A 53 -7.11 -14.05 -12.71
CA LEU A 53 -8.42 -13.66 -12.21
C LEU A 53 -9.00 -12.51 -13.05
N THR A 54 -10.30 -12.60 -13.31
CA THR A 54 -11.08 -11.56 -13.98
C THR A 54 -11.71 -10.59 -12.97
N THR A 55 -12.21 -9.45 -13.43
CA THR A 55 -12.99 -8.54 -12.57
C THR A 55 -14.20 -9.24 -11.93
N ALA A 56 -14.82 -10.19 -12.63
CA ALA A 56 -15.94 -10.98 -12.11
C ALA A 56 -15.49 -11.90 -10.95
N ASP A 57 -14.31 -12.50 -11.05
CA ASP A 57 -13.74 -13.33 -9.97
C ASP A 57 -13.47 -12.48 -8.73
N TYR A 58 -12.89 -11.29 -8.88
CA TYR A 58 -12.66 -10.38 -7.75
C TYR A 58 -13.96 -9.89 -7.11
N LYS A 59 -15.04 -9.67 -7.89
CA LYS A 59 -16.36 -9.36 -7.32
C LYS A 59 -16.88 -10.50 -6.47
N ARG A 60 -16.77 -11.74 -6.95
CA ARG A 60 -17.18 -12.92 -6.19
C ARG A 60 -16.39 -13.05 -4.89
N LEU A 61 -15.06 -12.83 -4.92
CA LEU A 61 -14.24 -12.83 -3.72
C LEU A 61 -14.66 -11.77 -2.70
N LEU A 62 -15.02 -10.56 -3.16
CA LEU A 62 -15.57 -9.53 -2.29
C LEU A 62 -16.90 -9.96 -1.66
N GLU A 63 -17.79 -10.61 -2.41
CA GLU A 63 -19.09 -11.11 -1.93
C GLU A 63 -18.92 -12.21 -0.88
N GLU A 64 -18.08 -13.19 -1.18
CA GLU A 64 -17.77 -14.31 -0.28
C GLU A 64 -17.12 -13.82 1.01
N ALA A 65 -16.13 -12.93 0.93
CA ALA A 65 -15.48 -12.36 2.10
C ALA A 65 -16.43 -11.50 2.94
N ALA A 66 -17.32 -10.71 2.31
CA ALA A 66 -18.34 -9.94 3.01
C ALA A 66 -19.34 -10.84 3.75
N ALA A 67 -19.71 -11.99 3.18
CA ALA A 67 -20.55 -12.99 3.80
C ALA A 67 -19.89 -13.63 5.04
N LEU A 68 -18.55 -13.72 5.05
CA LEU A 68 -17.75 -14.15 6.21
C LEU A 68 -17.45 -13.04 7.23
N GLY A 69 -18.09 -11.87 7.09
CA GLY A 69 -17.94 -10.77 8.06
C GLY A 69 -16.84 -9.79 7.72
N CYS A 70 -16.07 -9.97 6.63
CA CYS A 70 -15.01 -9.04 6.24
C CYS A 70 -15.56 -7.65 5.94
N ARG A 71 -14.93 -6.60 6.49
CA ARG A 71 -15.33 -5.20 6.31
C ARG A 71 -14.19 -4.29 5.87
N ALA A 72 -13.01 -4.83 5.65
CA ALA A 72 -11.85 -4.07 5.19
C ALA A 72 -11.22 -4.75 3.97
N VAL A 73 -10.92 -3.98 2.92
CA VAL A 73 -10.25 -4.46 1.71
C VAL A 73 -9.19 -3.48 1.26
N GLN A 74 -8.05 -4.03 0.83
CA GLN A 74 -7.00 -3.28 0.14
C GLN A 74 -6.82 -3.83 -1.27
N PHE A 75 -6.94 -2.95 -2.25
CA PHE A 75 -6.59 -3.23 -3.64
C PHE A 75 -5.13 -2.89 -3.89
N ILE A 76 -4.35 -3.87 -4.31
CA ILE A 76 -2.92 -3.78 -4.57
C ILE A 76 -2.56 -4.62 -5.81
N GLY A 77 -1.31 -4.96 -5.97
CA GLY A 77 -0.77 -5.82 -7.02
C GLY A 77 0.52 -5.24 -7.55
N GLY A 78 0.75 -5.31 -8.85
CA GLY A 78 1.82 -4.56 -9.49
C GLY A 78 1.52 -3.07 -9.38
N GLU A 79 0.54 -2.60 -10.15
CA GLU A 79 -0.05 -1.26 -10.01
C GLU A 79 -1.57 -1.36 -10.20
N PRO A 80 -2.38 -1.23 -9.13
CA PRO A 80 -3.82 -1.44 -9.20
C PRO A 80 -4.53 -0.42 -10.09
N THR A 81 -4.01 0.81 -10.24
CA THR A 81 -4.61 1.84 -11.11
C THR A 81 -4.52 1.49 -12.60
N LEU A 82 -3.73 0.48 -12.97
CA LEU A 82 -3.69 -0.06 -14.33
C LEU A 82 -4.77 -1.14 -14.58
N HIS A 83 -5.43 -1.63 -13.55
CA HIS A 83 -6.50 -2.60 -13.67
C HIS A 83 -7.82 -1.91 -14.03
N ARG A 84 -8.35 -2.20 -15.23
CA ARG A 84 -9.53 -1.51 -15.76
C ARG A 84 -10.80 -1.65 -14.91
N GLY A 85 -10.92 -2.75 -14.19
CA GLY A 85 -12.03 -3.04 -13.29
C GLY A 85 -11.93 -2.38 -11.90
N LEU A 86 -10.85 -1.66 -11.58
CA LEU A 86 -10.67 -1.09 -10.24
C LEU A 86 -11.85 -0.19 -9.79
N PRO A 87 -12.37 0.75 -10.62
CA PRO A 87 -13.53 1.56 -10.21
C PRO A 87 -14.76 0.72 -9.88
N GLU A 88 -15.02 -0.31 -10.69
CA GLU A 88 -16.15 -1.22 -10.51
C GLU A 88 -16.01 -2.05 -9.22
N LEU A 89 -14.79 -2.50 -8.89
CA LEU A 89 -14.50 -3.23 -7.66
C LEU A 89 -14.66 -2.35 -6.42
N ILE A 90 -14.22 -1.09 -6.47
CA ILE A 90 -14.42 -0.11 -5.40
C ILE A 90 -15.91 0.10 -5.15
N THR A 91 -16.69 0.39 -6.18
CA THR A 91 -18.15 0.56 -6.08
C THR A 91 -18.81 -0.69 -5.52
N ARG A 92 -18.39 -1.89 -5.96
CA ARG A 92 -18.91 -3.15 -5.42
C ARG A 92 -18.58 -3.34 -3.95
N ALA A 93 -17.36 -3.04 -3.52
CA ALA A 93 -16.97 -3.13 -2.10
C ALA A 93 -17.87 -2.21 -1.24
N ARG A 94 -18.11 -0.97 -1.66
CA ARG A 94 -19.02 -0.06 -0.93
C ARG A 94 -20.47 -0.57 -0.90
N ALA A 95 -20.98 -1.12 -2.00
CA ALA A 95 -22.30 -1.73 -2.06
C ALA A 95 -22.42 -2.94 -1.10
N LEU A 96 -21.34 -3.66 -0.85
CA LEU A 96 -21.23 -4.78 0.12
C LEU A 96 -20.94 -4.32 1.55
N ARG A 97 -20.95 -2.99 1.79
CA ARG A 97 -20.72 -2.38 3.11
C ARG A 97 -19.32 -2.61 3.70
N TYR A 98 -18.30 -2.68 2.83
CA TYR A 98 -16.93 -2.57 3.31
C TYR A 98 -16.72 -1.17 3.93
N GLU A 99 -16.35 -1.15 5.20
CA GLU A 99 -16.14 0.08 5.98
C GLU A 99 -14.82 0.74 5.60
N HIS A 100 -13.77 -0.07 5.38
CA HIS A 100 -12.47 0.38 4.93
C HIS A 100 -12.17 -0.17 3.53
N VAL A 101 -11.99 0.74 2.58
CA VAL A 101 -11.56 0.44 1.21
C VAL A 101 -10.32 1.25 0.92
N GLU A 102 -9.19 0.58 0.73
CA GLU A 102 -7.91 1.22 0.47
C GLU A 102 -7.35 0.80 -0.89
N VAL A 103 -6.71 1.74 -1.58
CA VAL A 103 -5.91 1.47 -2.79
C VAL A 103 -4.44 1.75 -2.49
N TYR A 104 -3.58 0.73 -2.65
CA TYR A 104 -2.14 0.88 -2.47
C TYR A 104 -1.44 0.98 -3.83
N THR A 105 -0.98 2.17 -4.18
CA THR A 105 -0.48 2.54 -5.50
C THR A 105 0.93 3.15 -5.43
N ASN A 106 1.63 3.13 -6.55
CA ASN A 106 2.86 3.91 -6.73
C ASN A 106 2.59 5.40 -7.02
N GLY A 107 1.34 5.79 -7.17
CA GLY A 107 0.90 7.17 -7.35
C GLY A 107 1.24 7.81 -8.69
N THR A 108 1.85 7.10 -9.65
CA THR A 108 2.29 7.70 -10.92
C THR A 108 1.16 7.88 -11.94
N VAL A 109 0.03 7.19 -11.75
CA VAL A 109 -1.13 7.21 -12.66
C VAL A 109 -2.39 7.55 -11.89
N LEU A 110 -2.96 8.72 -12.14
CA LEU A 110 -4.19 9.18 -11.50
C LEU A 110 -4.98 10.08 -12.47
N PRO A 111 -5.71 9.53 -13.45
CA PRO A 111 -6.61 10.31 -14.28
C PRO A 111 -7.75 10.88 -13.43
N ASP A 112 -8.35 12.00 -13.87
CA ASP A 112 -9.40 12.70 -13.12
C ASP A 112 -10.61 11.81 -12.83
N THR A 113 -10.98 10.93 -13.76
CA THR A 113 -12.06 9.96 -13.57
C THR A 113 -11.79 9.00 -12.42
N LEU A 114 -10.53 8.60 -12.23
CA LEU A 114 -10.16 7.70 -11.13
C LEU A 114 -10.09 8.46 -9.80
N LEU A 115 -9.58 9.71 -9.81
CA LEU A 115 -9.59 10.57 -8.63
C LEU A 115 -11.03 10.83 -8.15
N SER A 116 -11.95 11.18 -9.05
CA SER A 116 -13.37 11.34 -8.71
C SER A 116 -13.96 10.05 -8.13
N CYS A 117 -13.67 8.89 -8.73
CA CYS A 117 -14.12 7.61 -8.18
C CYS A 117 -13.62 7.38 -6.74
N PHE A 118 -12.37 7.74 -6.43
CA PHE A 118 -11.81 7.59 -5.08
C PHE A 118 -12.51 8.53 -4.09
N VAL A 119 -12.74 9.78 -4.48
CA VAL A 119 -13.46 10.78 -3.66
C VAL A 119 -14.89 10.34 -3.40
N ASP A 120 -15.63 10.01 -4.45
CA ASP A 120 -17.07 9.66 -4.38
C ASP A 120 -17.31 8.40 -3.53
N ASN A 121 -16.32 7.52 -3.46
CA ASN A 121 -16.40 6.29 -2.67
C ASN A 121 -15.65 6.35 -1.34
N GLY A 122 -15.09 7.50 -0.94
CA GLY A 122 -14.35 7.66 0.31
C GLY A 122 -13.20 6.67 0.46
N VAL A 123 -12.42 6.47 -0.61
CA VAL A 123 -11.30 5.52 -0.64
C VAL A 123 -10.11 6.09 0.13
N SER A 124 -9.52 5.30 1.03
CA SER A 124 -8.22 5.61 1.63
C SER A 124 -7.10 5.26 0.65
N MET A 125 -6.08 6.09 0.63
CA MET A 125 -4.94 5.91 -0.28
C MET A 125 -3.68 5.54 0.48
N ALA A 126 -3.03 4.45 0.08
CA ALA A 126 -1.66 4.16 0.47
C ALA A 126 -0.75 4.41 -0.73
N VAL A 127 0.26 5.25 -0.58
CA VAL A 127 1.14 5.62 -1.70
C VAL A 127 2.59 5.34 -1.35
N SER A 128 3.31 4.68 -2.26
CA SER A 128 4.74 4.41 -2.09
C SER A 128 5.58 5.65 -2.43
N VAL A 129 6.40 6.10 -1.48
CA VAL A 129 7.42 7.13 -1.70
C VAL A 129 8.74 6.63 -1.12
N TYR A 130 9.85 6.77 -1.84
CA TYR A 130 11.13 6.18 -1.46
C TYR A 130 12.19 7.20 -1.05
N ALA A 131 12.06 8.44 -1.49
CA ALA A 131 12.91 9.56 -1.09
C ALA A 131 12.25 10.91 -1.43
N ASP A 132 12.67 11.96 -0.72
CA ASP A 132 12.43 13.37 -1.06
C ASP A 132 13.19 13.80 -2.31
N ASP A 133 14.29 13.12 -2.61
CA ASP A 133 15.18 13.38 -3.73
C ASP A 133 14.68 12.64 -4.99
N PRO A 134 14.44 13.35 -6.11
CA PRO A 134 13.96 12.76 -7.35
C PRO A 134 14.87 11.66 -7.91
N ASP A 135 16.20 11.86 -7.87
CA ASP A 135 17.14 10.92 -8.46
C ASP A 135 17.19 9.61 -7.67
N VAL A 136 17.12 9.70 -6.33
CA VAL A 136 17.08 8.52 -5.46
C VAL A 136 15.77 7.77 -5.63
N HIS A 137 14.63 8.46 -5.65
CA HIS A 137 13.31 7.84 -5.86
C HIS A 137 13.24 7.15 -7.23
N ASP A 138 13.68 7.85 -8.29
CA ASP A 138 13.63 7.34 -9.66
C ASP A 138 14.58 6.13 -9.85
N ALA A 139 15.73 6.13 -9.17
CA ALA A 139 16.64 4.98 -9.16
C ALA A 139 15.99 3.76 -8.47
N VAL A 140 15.26 3.95 -7.37
CA VAL A 140 14.52 2.87 -6.70
C VAL A 140 13.42 2.30 -7.58
N THR A 141 12.66 3.16 -8.27
CA THR A 141 11.51 2.76 -9.09
C THR A 141 11.92 2.26 -10.49
N GLY A 142 13.17 2.49 -10.89
CA GLY A 142 13.68 2.18 -12.22
C GLY A 142 13.05 3.04 -13.31
N ARG A 143 12.51 4.23 -12.99
CA ARG A 143 11.84 5.10 -13.95
C ARG A 143 12.06 6.59 -13.69
N ILE A 144 12.76 7.25 -14.58
CA ILE A 144 12.98 8.70 -14.55
C ILE A 144 11.63 9.45 -14.61
N GLY A 145 11.47 10.42 -13.71
CA GLY A 145 10.29 11.26 -13.58
C GLY A 145 9.14 10.60 -12.82
N SER A 146 9.36 9.42 -12.20
CA SER A 146 8.36 8.78 -11.33
C SER A 146 8.11 9.62 -10.08
N HIS A 147 9.16 10.13 -9.43
CA HIS A 147 9.05 11.02 -8.27
C HIS A 147 8.11 12.19 -8.56
N ARG A 148 8.39 12.95 -9.63
CA ARG A 148 7.59 14.12 -9.99
C ARG A 148 6.11 13.77 -10.19
N ARG A 149 5.80 12.64 -10.85
CA ARG A 149 4.41 12.20 -11.06
C ARG A 149 3.74 11.81 -9.76
N THR A 150 4.42 11.01 -8.94
CA THR A 150 3.92 10.57 -7.63
C THR A 150 3.61 11.78 -6.74
N ILE A 151 4.54 12.74 -6.62
CA ILE A 151 4.35 13.92 -5.77
C ILE A 151 3.23 14.82 -6.31
N CYS A 152 3.15 15.05 -7.62
CA CYS A 152 2.06 15.81 -8.23
C CYS A 152 0.69 15.16 -7.94
N ASN A 153 0.57 13.84 -8.10
CA ASN A 153 -0.68 13.13 -7.81
C ASN A 153 -0.99 13.07 -6.30
N LEU A 154 0.02 12.95 -5.44
CA LEU A 154 -0.14 13.07 -3.99
C LEU A 154 -0.76 14.40 -3.60
N GLN A 155 -0.26 15.51 -4.14
CA GLN A 155 -0.83 16.83 -3.89
C GLN A 155 -2.29 16.91 -4.35
N ARG A 156 -2.62 16.32 -5.51
CA ARG A 156 -4.02 16.24 -5.99
C ARG A 156 -4.90 15.45 -5.05
N MET A 157 -4.42 14.32 -4.51
CA MET A 157 -5.15 13.51 -3.52
C MET A 157 -5.41 14.29 -2.24
N VAL A 158 -4.40 14.99 -1.71
CA VAL A 158 -4.51 15.83 -0.51
C VAL A 158 -5.50 16.98 -0.72
N VAL A 159 -5.38 17.70 -1.85
CA VAL A 159 -6.31 18.81 -2.20
C VAL A 159 -7.75 18.31 -2.37
N ALA A 160 -7.93 17.08 -2.88
CA ALA A 160 -9.24 16.43 -3.00
C ALA A 160 -9.81 15.92 -1.66
N GLY A 161 -9.07 16.05 -0.55
CA GLY A 161 -9.51 15.63 0.79
C GLY A 161 -9.47 14.12 1.03
N LEU A 162 -8.73 13.36 0.24
CA LEU A 162 -8.55 11.92 0.46
C LEU A 162 -7.69 11.66 1.70
N ASP A 163 -8.02 10.61 2.44
CA ASP A 163 -7.16 10.07 3.50
C ASP A 163 -5.95 9.38 2.87
N VAL A 164 -4.76 9.96 3.06
CA VAL A 164 -3.52 9.50 2.43
C VAL A 164 -2.51 9.09 3.49
N ARG A 165 -2.02 7.86 3.37
CA ARG A 165 -0.82 7.40 4.09
C ARG A 165 0.30 7.06 3.13
N ILE A 166 1.54 7.21 3.59
CA ILE A 166 2.73 6.84 2.83
C ILE A 166 3.32 5.53 3.34
N GLY A 167 3.67 4.66 2.40
CA GLY A 167 4.59 3.56 2.62
C GLY A 167 6.01 3.96 2.18
N LEU A 168 6.88 4.19 3.15
CA LEU A 168 8.29 4.52 2.94
C LEU A 168 9.14 3.30 3.25
N ILE A 169 9.78 2.72 2.24
CA ILE A 169 10.70 1.59 2.44
C ILE A 169 12.12 2.12 2.52
N ALA A 170 12.73 1.98 3.69
CA ALA A 170 14.14 2.32 3.90
C ALA A 170 15.04 1.27 3.24
N MET A 171 15.91 1.73 2.33
CA MET A 171 16.88 0.92 1.58
C MET A 171 18.26 1.55 1.70
N ASP A 172 19.32 0.81 1.37
CA ASP A 172 20.68 1.36 1.42
C ASP A 172 20.85 2.61 0.56
N ILE A 173 20.22 2.66 -0.61
CA ILE A 173 20.23 3.81 -1.53
C ILE A 173 19.54 5.06 -0.94
N SER A 174 18.54 4.87 -0.07
CA SER A 174 17.80 5.95 0.61
C SER A 174 18.23 6.14 2.07
N LYS A 175 19.26 5.40 2.52
CA LYS A 175 19.78 5.49 3.88
C LYS A 175 20.24 6.89 4.20
N GLY A 176 19.87 7.39 5.37
CA GLY A 176 20.19 8.76 5.81
C GLY A 176 19.28 9.84 5.23
N ARG A 177 18.29 9.49 4.36
CA ARG A 177 17.29 10.44 3.86
C ARG A 177 15.90 10.26 4.47
N VAL A 178 15.69 9.23 5.29
CA VAL A 178 14.36 8.90 5.85
C VAL A 178 13.75 10.11 6.55
N ASP A 179 14.47 10.74 7.46
CA ASP A 179 13.97 11.91 8.21
C ASP A 179 13.67 13.12 7.30
N LYS A 180 14.54 13.35 6.28
CA LYS A 180 14.30 14.40 5.28
C LYS A 180 13.06 14.11 4.45
N THR A 181 12.88 12.85 4.05
CA THR A 181 11.70 12.41 3.30
C THR A 181 10.43 12.56 4.13
N VAL A 182 10.45 12.18 5.40
CA VAL A 182 9.32 12.38 6.33
C VAL A 182 8.99 13.87 6.48
N SER A 183 10.01 14.71 6.69
CA SER A 183 9.83 16.17 6.81
C SER A 183 9.27 16.78 5.51
N PHE A 184 9.75 16.34 4.36
CA PHE A 184 9.24 16.74 3.05
C PHE A 184 7.76 16.39 2.87
N LEU A 185 7.36 15.15 3.22
CA LEU A 185 5.97 14.67 3.13
C LEU A 185 5.04 15.43 4.08
N ARG A 186 5.49 15.73 5.30
CA ARG A 186 4.74 16.59 6.24
C ARG A 186 4.54 17.99 5.69
N GLY A 187 5.54 18.55 5.01
CA GLY A 187 5.42 19.80 4.28
C GLY A 187 4.37 19.79 3.16
N LEU A 188 3.96 18.62 2.67
CA LEU A 188 2.86 18.45 1.73
C LEU A 188 1.51 18.19 2.41
N GLY A 189 1.44 18.24 3.76
CA GLY A 189 0.23 17.98 4.54
C GLY A 189 -0.04 16.51 4.83
N ILE A 190 0.96 15.63 4.70
CA ILE A 190 0.82 14.18 4.93
C ILE A 190 1.48 13.80 6.25
N GLU A 191 0.69 13.48 7.26
CA GLU A 191 1.18 13.11 8.60
C GLU A 191 1.37 11.60 8.77
N ASN A 192 0.60 10.78 8.08
CA ASN A 192 0.63 9.32 8.22
C ASN A 192 1.71 8.71 7.32
N VAL A 193 2.93 8.59 7.85
CA VAL A 193 4.07 7.97 7.15
C VAL A 193 4.47 6.70 7.90
N ARG A 194 4.35 5.55 7.24
CA ARG A 194 4.78 4.25 7.76
C ARG A 194 6.10 3.88 7.13
N ILE A 195 7.10 3.62 7.98
CA ILE A 195 8.45 3.25 7.57
C ILE A 195 8.61 1.75 7.73
N ASP A 196 9.02 1.06 6.68
CA ASP A 196 9.38 -0.35 6.68
C ASP A 196 10.78 -0.53 6.07
N VAL A 197 11.32 -1.72 6.15
CA VAL A 197 12.62 -2.09 5.58
C VAL A 197 12.45 -3.09 4.43
N THR A 198 13.39 -3.10 3.51
CA THR A 198 13.37 -4.05 2.40
C THR A 198 13.45 -5.49 2.91
N ARG A 199 12.56 -6.34 2.42
CA ARG A 199 12.56 -7.78 2.70
C ARG A 199 13.28 -8.53 1.58
N SER A 200 14.00 -9.60 1.94
CA SER A 200 14.72 -10.47 0.98
C SER A 200 13.77 -11.39 0.21
N VAL A 201 12.77 -10.81 -0.46
CA VAL A 201 11.77 -11.52 -1.28
C VAL A 201 11.69 -10.86 -2.65
N GLY A 202 11.52 -11.65 -3.71
CA GLY A 202 11.52 -11.15 -5.09
C GLY A 202 12.80 -10.38 -5.41
N ARG A 203 12.71 -9.25 -6.10
CA ARG A 203 13.87 -8.40 -6.40
C ARG A 203 14.56 -7.81 -5.16
N GLY A 204 13.87 -7.73 -4.01
CA GLY A 204 14.46 -7.28 -2.75
C GLY A 204 15.54 -8.22 -2.18
N GLY A 205 15.62 -9.45 -2.67
CA GLY A 205 16.67 -10.41 -2.33
C GLY A 205 18.02 -10.17 -3.04
N SER A 206 18.06 -9.29 -4.03
CA SER A 206 19.24 -9.02 -4.87
C SER A 206 19.97 -7.75 -4.44
N PRO A 207 21.32 -7.65 -4.57
CA PRO A 207 22.00 -6.36 -4.42
C PRO A 207 21.50 -5.37 -5.52
N PRO A 208 21.30 -4.08 -5.23
CA PRO A 208 21.74 -3.27 -4.08
C PRO A 208 20.69 -3.11 -2.96
N CYS A 209 19.65 -3.94 -2.94
CA CYS A 209 18.55 -3.78 -2.00
C CYS A 209 18.81 -4.39 -0.61
N ARG A 210 19.98 -5.00 -0.36
CA ARG A 210 20.32 -5.55 0.94
C ARG A 210 20.45 -4.44 1.98
N VAL A 211 19.53 -4.40 2.91
CA VAL A 211 19.74 -3.65 4.16
C VAL A 211 20.76 -4.42 4.99
N GLY A 212 21.87 -3.77 5.35
CA GLY A 212 22.79 -4.32 6.34
C GLY A 212 22.01 -4.68 7.62
N SER A 213 22.39 -5.78 8.27
CA SER A 213 21.74 -6.27 9.51
C SER A 213 21.38 -5.13 10.46
N PRO A 214 20.16 -5.08 11.03
CA PRO A 214 19.76 -4.01 11.91
C PRO A 214 20.69 -3.98 13.13
N GLN A 215 21.38 -2.88 13.33
CA GLN A 215 21.99 -2.60 14.63
C GLN A 215 20.82 -2.54 15.63
N ARG A 216 20.90 -3.37 16.68
CA ARG A 216 19.93 -3.44 17.77
C ARG A 216 19.84 -2.06 18.43
N GLY A 217 18.84 -1.28 18.09
CA GLY A 217 18.54 0.01 18.67
C GLY A 217 17.07 0.33 18.50
N SER A 218 16.33 0.16 19.58
CA SER A 218 14.92 0.47 19.85
C SER A 218 13.86 -0.24 18.98
N PRO A 219 12.88 -0.91 19.62
CA PRO A 219 11.78 -1.54 18.91
C PRO A 219 10.85 -0.45 18.36
N ALA A 220 10.88 -0.25 17.06
CA ALA A 220 9.75 0.35 16.38
C ALA A 220 8.54 -0.54 16.67
N GLN A 221 7.49 0.04 17.21
CA GLN A 221 6.24 -0.66 17.49
C GLN A 221 5.71 -1.26 16.19
N VAL A 222 5.86 -2.57 16.04
CA VAL A 222 5.13 -3.35 15.04
C VAL A 222 3.69 -3.36 15.51
N GLN A 223 2.87 -2.50 14.95
CA GLN A 223 1.42 -2.62 15.11
C GLN A 223 0.97 -3.78 14.21
N THR A 224 0.64 -4.89 14.86
CA THR A 224 -0.16 -5.98 14.26
C THR A 224 -1.54 -5.44 13.88
N TRP A 225 -2.01 -5.84 12.73
CA TRP A 225 -3.34 -5.58 12.16
C TRP A 225 -4.43 -6.29 12.94
#